data_0759af4012a983c65e6728acd5591f3f
#
_entry.id   0759af4012a983c65e6728acd5591f3f
#
_cell.length_a   1.000
_cell.length_b   1.000
_cell.length_c   1.000
_cell.angle_alpha   90.00
_cell.angle_beta   90.00
_cell.angle_gamma   90.00
#
_symmetry.space_group_name_H-M   'P 1'
#
loop_
_entity.id
_entity.type
_entity.pdbx_description
1 polymer ?
#
loop_
_entity_poly.entity_id
_entity_poly.type
_entity_poly.pdbx_seq_one_letter_code
_entity_poly.pdbx_strand_id
1 'polypeptide(L)'
;MTHFQGMVARGETIVGGGAGTGLSAKSEEAGGIDLIVIYNSGRYRMAGRGSLAGIMPYGNANEIVREMAREVLPVAQKTPVLAGVCATDPFVFMESFLAELKAMGFAGVQNFPTVGLIDGTFRANLEETGMSYALEVEMVRKARQAGLFTTPYVFSAEDAAAMTEAGADIIVCHMGLTTGGSIGAETAMDLDDCVRAINEWSAAARAVRDDIIVLCHGGPIADPEDAEYVLARCEHCHGFYGASSMERLPTERALTEQTRAFKNIRRGSKAEVAG
;
A
#
# COMPACT_ATOMS: atom_id res chain seq x y z
N MET A 1 12.00 4.26 12.76
CA MET A 1 12.42 2.87 13.13
C MET A 1 12.24 2.55 14.60
N THR A 2 12.84 3.26 15.56
CA THR A 2 12.75 2.93 17.00
C THR A 2 11.31 2.72 17.50
N HIS A 3 10.36 3.50 17.04
CA HIS A 3 8.93 3.35 17.36
C HIS A 3 8.41 1.98 16.90
N PHE A 4 8.59 1.63 15.63
CA PHE A 4 8.11 0.37 15.05
C PHE A 4 8.79 -0.86 15.66
N GLN A 5 10.10 -0.79 15.92
CA GLN A 5 10.79 -1.85 16.65
C GLN A 5 10.26 -2.01 18.08
N GLY A 6 9.89 -0.91 18.73
CA GLY A 6 9.21 -0.94 20.01
C GLY A 6 7.84 -1.62 19.96
N MET A 7 7.05 -1.38 18.90
CA MET A 7 5.78 -2.08 18.68
C MET A 7 5.99 -3.59 18.50
N VAL A 8 6.94 -3.98 17.63
CA VAL A 8 7.30 -5.39 17.42
C VAL A 8 7.70 -6.06 18.74
N ALA A 9 8.54 -5.40 19.55
CA ALA A 9 8.99 -5.94 20.84
C ALA A 9 7.84 -6.13 21.86
N ARG A 10 6.75 -5.35 21.74
CA ARG A 10 5.54 -5.50 22.57
C ARG A 10 4.50 -6.44 21.96
N GLY A 11 4.75 -7.00 20.77
CA GLY A 11 3.79 -7.84 20.05
C GLY A 11 2.60 -7.03 19.47
N GLU A 12 2.76 -5.74 19.25
CA GLU A 12 1.76 -4.88 18.63
C GLU A 12 1.80 -5.01 17.11
N THR A 13 0.64 -5.07 16.46
CA THR A 13 0.52 -5.13 15.01
C THR A 13 0.77 -3.75 14.39
N ILE A 14 1.68 -3.67 13.42
CA ILE A 14 1.90 -2.46 12.63
C ILE A 14 0.89 -2.44 11.48
N VAL A 15 0.16 -1.35 11.33
CA VAL A 15 -0.84 -1.18 10.26
C VAL A 15 -0.48 0.00 9.37
N GLY A 16 -0.24 -0.30 8.09
CA GLY A 16 -0.09 0.71 7.05
C GLY A 16 -1.32 0.76 6.14
N GLY A 17 -1.60 1.89 5.55
CA GLY A 17 -2.74 2.06 4.65
C GLY A 17 -2.48 2.97 3.47
N GLY A 18 -3.18 2.71 2.37
CA GLY A 18 -3.14 3.50 1.16
C GLY A 18 -4.32 4.44 1.06
N ALA A 19 -4.10 5.75 1.12
CA ALA A 19 -5.13 6.77 0.98
C ALA A 19 -5.13 7.38 -0.43
N GLY A 20 -6.29 7.38 -1.09
CA GLY A 20 -6.50 8.03 -2.40
C GLY A 20 -7.08 9.42 -2.31
N THR A 21 -7.56 9.82 -1.12
CA THR A 21 -8.17 11.12 -0.84
C THR A 21 -7.78 11.61 0.56
N GLY A 22 -7.94 12.92 0.79
CA GLY A 22 -7.75 13.49 2.14
C GLY A 22 -8.74 12.96 3.17
N LEU A 23 -9.95 12.60 2.73
CA LEU A 23 -10.96 12.01 3.64
C LEU A 23 -10.53 10.62 4.11
N SER A 24 -9.99 9.80 3.22
CA SER A 24 -9.46 8.48 3.56
C SER A 24 -8.32 8.59 4.57
N ALA A 25 -7.33 9.43 4.27
CA ALA A 25 -6.18 9.66 5.17
C ALA A 25 -6.60 10.13 6.57
N LYS A 26 -7.54 11.07 6.64
CA LYS A 26 -8.08 11.57 7.91
C LYS A 26 -8.81 10.48 8.69
N SER A 27 -9.56 9.62 7.99
CA SER A 27 -10.29 8.52 8.63
C SER A 27 -9.36 7.41 9.11
N GLU A 28 -8.35 7.07 8.32
CA GLU A 28 -7.31 6.11 8.68
C GLU A 28 -6.52 6.60 9.92
N GLU A 29 -6.12 7.88 9.94
CA GLU A 29 -5.46 8.47 11.11
C GLU A 29 -6.34 8.45 12.36
N ALA A 30 -7.62 8.75 12.22
CA ALA A 30 -8.58 8.67 13.32
C ALA A 30 -8.76 7.23 13.83
N GLY A 31 -8.58 6.24 12.96
CA GLY A 31 -8.58 4.81 13.29
C GLY A 31 -7.30 4.32 13.95
N GLY A 32 -6.26 5.15 14.04
CA GLY A 32 -4.98 4.81 14.66
C GLY A 32 -3.98 4.13 13.76
N ILE A 33 -4.03 4.39 12.45
CA ILE A 33 -3.07 3.83 11.49
C ILE A 33 -1.64 4.32 11.78
N ASP A 34 -0.66 3.46 11.55
CA ASP A 34 0.75 3.76 11.85
C ASP A 34 1.51 4.40 10.68
N LEU A 35 1.10 4.09 9.44
CA LEU A 35 1.69 4.60 8.20
C LEU A 35 0.60 4.84 7.15
N ILE A 36 0.69 5.95 6.42
CA ILE A 36 -0.15 6.21 5.25
C ILE A 36 0.74 6.27 4.01
N VAL A 37 0.31 5.66 2.90
CA VAL A 37 0.95 5.83 1.60
C VAL A 37 -0.02 6.43 0.60
N ILE A 38 0.45 7.38 -0.20
CA ILE A 38 -0.31 7.89 -1.33
C ILE A 38 0.42 7.58 -2.64
N TYR A 39 -0.30 7.05 -3.60
CA TYR A 39 0.18 6.77 -4.95
C TYR A 39 -0.98 6.85 -5.97
N ASN A 40 -0.67 6.97 -7.24
CA ASN A 40 -1.65 7.18 -8.31
C ASN A 40 -2.81 6.16 -8.30
N SER A 41 -2.54 4.91 -7.96
CA SER A 41 -3.57 3.86 -7.84
C SER A 41 -4.63 4.20 -6.80
N GLY A 42 -4.27 4.88 -5.70
CA GLY A 42 -5.22 5.35 -4.70
C GLY A 42 -6.26 6.31 -5.30
N ARG A 43 -5.80 7.30 -6.07
CA ARG A 43 -6.69 8.22 -6.79
C ARG A 43 -7.64 7.47 -7.74
N TYR A 44 -7.12 6.51 -8.52
CA TYR A 44 -7.94 5.73 -9.44
C TYR A 44 -8.94 4.84 -8.71
N ARG A 45 -8.56 4.24 -7.60
CA ARG A 45 -9.46 3.46 -6.74
C ARG A 45 -10.65 4.27 -6.27
N MET A 46 -10.39 5.48 -5.76
CA MET A 46 -11.45 6.37 -5.30
C MET A 46 -12.25 6.99 -6.44
N ALA A 47 -11.75 6.93 -7.67
CA ALA A 47 -12.53 7.19 -8.89
C ALA A 47 -13.29 5.97 -9.41
N GLY A 48 -13.37 4.87 -8.63
CA GLY A 48 -14.12 3.66 -8.99
C GLY A 48 -13.42 2.77 -10.02
N ARG A 49 -12.06 2.71 -10.01
CA ARG A 49 -11.26 1.87 -10.92
C ARG A 49 -10.45 0.85 -10.14
N GLY A 50 -10.13 -0.28 -10.77
CA GLY A 50 -9.26 -1.30 -10.19
C GLY A 50 -7.84 -0.77 -9.95
N SER A 51 -7.13 -1.36 -8.98
CA SER A 51 -5.80 -0.90 -8.58
C SER A 51 -4.76 -0.96 -9.70
N LEU A 52 -4.90 -1.86 -10.69
CA LEU A 52 -4.01 -1.91 -11.86
C LEU A 52 -4.14 -0.68 -12.78
N ALA A 53 -5.14 0.16 -12.62
CA ALA A 53 -5.17 1.46 -13.30
C ALA A 53 -3.91 2.29 -13.03
N GLY A 54 -3.25 2.07 -11.90
CA GLY A 54 -2.00 2.73 -11.54
C GLY A 54 -0.78 2.37 -12.40
N ILE A 55 -0.81 1.23 -13.10
CA ILE A 55 0.26 0.82 -14.03
C ILE A 55 -0.11 1.04 -15.50
N MET A 56 -1.31 1.56 -15.75
CA MET A 56 -1.79 1.89 -17.10
C MET A 56 -1.43 3.34 -17.46
N PRO A 57 -1.39 3.70 -18.77
CA PRO A 57 -0.93 5.01 -19.25
C PRO A 57 -2.00 6.11 -19.07
N TYR A 58 -2.58 6.22 -17.87
CA TYR A 58 -3.64 7.19 -17.58
C TYR A 58 -3.13 8.49 -16.95
N GLY A 59 -1.83 8.61 -16.79
CA GLY A 59 -1.17 9.82 -16.28
C GLY A 59 0.24 9.51 -15.77
N ASN A 60 1.02 10.55 -15.52
CA ASN A 60 2.33 10.39 -14.88
C ASN A 60 2.13 10.12 -13.38
N ALA A 61 2.59 8.96 -12.91
CA ALA A 61 2.37 8.53 -11.53
C ALA A 61 3.04 9.47 -10.51
N ASN A 62 4.25 9.93 -10.81
CA ASN A 62 5.01 10.82 -9.92
C ASN A 62 4.37 12.22 -9.82
N GLU A 63 3.83 12.75 -10.92
CA GLU A 63 3.08 14.01 -10.90
C GLU A 63 1.76 13.88 -10.12
N ILE A 64 1.04 12.77 -10.30
CA ILE A 64 -0.20 12.52 -9.56
C ILE A 64 0.05 12.50 -8.05
N VAL A 65 1.15 11.92 -7.60
CA VAL A 65 1.54 11.93 -6.17
C VAL A 65 1.82 13.35 -5.66
N ARG A 66 2.50 14.18 -6.45
CA ARG A 66 2.69 15.61 -6.12
C ARG A 66 1.37 16.36 -5.96
N GLU A 67 0.41 16.08 -6.84
CA GLU A 67 -0.93 16.68 -6.73
C GLU A 67 -1.67 16.20 -5.49
N MET A 68 -1.67 14.87 -5.23
CA MET A 68 -2.33 14.26 -4.07
C MET A 68 -1.74 14.77 -2.75
N ALA A 69 -0.45 15.11 -2.71
CA ALA A 69 0.21 15.65 -1.52
C ALA A 69 -0.48 16.91 -0.98
N ARG A 70 -0.98 17.78 -1.88
CA ARG A 70 -1.68 19.01 -1.50
C ARG A 70 -2.99 18.75 -0.78
N GLU A 71 -3.61 17.61 -1.05
CA GLU A 71 -4.86 17.19 -0.42
C GLU A 71 -4.61 16.43 0.88
N VAL A 72 -3.64 15.52 0.89
CA VAL A 72 -3.46 14.54 1.97
C VAL A 72 -2.56 15.07 3.08
N LEU A 73 -1.39 15.67 2.75
CA LEU A 73 -0.45 16.10 3.79
C LEU A 73 -1.04 17.10 4.81
N PRO A 74 -1.89 18.06 4.42
CA PRO A 74 -2.47 18.99 5.38
C PRO A 74 -3.45 18.36 6.38
N VAL A 75 -4.02 17.20 6.08
CA VAL A 75 -5.05 16.54 6.91
C VAL A 75 -4.51 15.37 7.72
N ALA A 76 -3.40 14.75 7.32
CA ALA A 76 -2.67 13.76 8.10
C ALA A 76 -1.67 14.49 9.02
N GLN A 77 -2.05 14.70 10.28
CA GLN A 77 -1.30 15.58 11.19
C GLN A 77 -0.32 14.83 12.10
N LYS A 78 -0.55 13.55 12.34
CA LYS A 78 0.22 12.74 13.29
C LYS A 78 0.89 11.53 12.62
N THR A 79 0.21 10.97 11.63
CA THR A 79 0.67 9.76 10.94
C THR A 79 1.64 10.13 9.82
N PRO A 80 2.82 9.49 9.74
CA PRO A 80 3.75 9.70 8.64
C PRO A 80 3.14 9.27 7.31
N VAL A 81 3.26 10.16 6.30
CA VAL A 81 2.77 9.91 4.94
C VAL A 81 3.96 9.60 4.02
N LEU A 82 3.85 8.53 3.27
CA LEU A 82 4.82 8.07 2.29
C LEU A 82 4.32 8.33 0.86
N ALA A 83 5.25 8.62 -0.04
CA ALA A 83 4.97 8.79 -1.46
C ALA A 83 5.23 7.48 -2.22
N GLY A 84 4.27 7.04 -3.03
CA GLY A 84 4.52 6.05 -4.06
C GLY A 84 5.37 6.67 -5.18
N VAL A 85 6.47 6.02 -5.53
CA VAL A 85 7.43 6.50 -6.53
C VAL A 85 7.54 5.50 -7.67
N CYS A 86 7.25 5.95 -8.89
CA CYS A 86 7.56 5.23 -10.12
C CYS A 86 9.07 5.37 -10.39
N ALA A 87 9.85 4.40 -9.90
CA ALA A 87 11.32 4.45 -10.00
C ALA A 87 11.85 4.22 -11.42
N THR A 88 11.04 3.63 -12.29
CA THR A 88 11.36 3.39 -13.70
C THR A 88 11.04 4.57 -14.62
N ASP A 89 10.55 5.71 -14.07
CA ASP A 89 10.26 6.90 -14.85
C ASP A 89 11.55 7.51 -15.43
N PRO A 90 11.76 7.48 -16.76
CA PRO A 90 13.00 7.94 -17.37
C PRO A 90 13.11 9.46 -17.45
N PHE A 91 12.05 10.19 -17.10
CA PHE A 91 11.99 11.65 -17.17
C PHE A 91 12.24 12.33 -15.82
N VAL A 92 12.57 11.53 -14.79
CA VAL A 92 12.80 11.99 -13.43
C VAL A 92 14.27 11.80 -13.03
N PHE A 93 14.92 12.87 -12.58
CA PHE A 93 16.19 12.77 -11.84
C PHE A 93 15.87 12.34 -10.41
N MET A 94 16.06 11.08 -10.11
CA MET A 94 15.55 10.44 -8.87
C MET A 94 16.02 11.14 -7.59
N GLU A 95 17.30 11.52 -7.50
CA GLU A 95 17.83 12.23 -6.32
C GLU A 95 17.13 13.57 -6.08
N SER A 96 16.89 14.33 -7.16
CA SER A 96 16.20 15.62 -7.08
C SER A 96 14.73 15.42 -6.68
N PHE A 97 14.07 14.41 -7.22
CA PHE A 97 12.69 14.10 -6.91
C PHE A 97 12.52 13.66 -5.45
N LEU A 98 13.41 12.80 -4.94
CA LEU A 98 13.40 12.39 -3.54
C LEU A 98 13.62 13.58 -2.58
N ALA A 99 14.52 14.50 -2.95
CA ALA A 99 14.73 15.74 -2.19
C ALA A 99 13.48 16.63 -2.19
N GLU A 100 12.79 16.73 -3.32
CA GLU A 100 11.53 17.46 -3.45
C GLU A 100 10.43 16.83 -2.58
N LEU A 101 10.23 15.52 -2.64
CA LEU A 101 9.25 14.82 -1.81
C LEU A 101 9.49 15.08 -0.31
N LYS A 102 10.75 15.02 0.12
CA LYS A 102 11.13 15.35 1.49
C LYS A 102 10.80 16.80 1.85
N ALA A 103 11.08 17.75 0.96
CA ALA A 103 10.77 19.17 1.13
C ALA A 103 9.26 19.44 1.19
N MET A 104 8.45 18.62 0.47
CA MET A 104 6.99 18.70 0.53
C MET A 104 6.41 18.19 1.86
N GLY A 105 7.18 17.45 2.67
CA GLY A 105 6.75 16.91 3.96
C GLY A 105 6.46 15.41 3.98
N PHE A 106 6.79 14.69 2.91
CA PHE A 106 6.73 13.23 2.96
C PHE A 106 7.77 12.65 3.94
N ALA A 107 7.34 11.71 4.76
CA ALA A 107 8.21 10.99 5.69
C ALA A 107 9.05 9.92 5.02
N GLY A 108 8.60 9.40 3.86
CA GLY A 108 9.25 8.31 3.19
C GLY A 108 8.66 7.99 1.82
N VAL A 109 9.07 6.83 1.28
CA VAL A 109 8.68 6.39 -0.06
C VAL A 109 8.37 4.89 -0.10
N GLN A 110 7.60 4.50 -1.15
CA GLN A 110 7.32 3.13 -1.54
C GLN A 110 7.45 3.00 -3.07
N ASN A 111 7.87 1.84 -3.57
CA ASN A 111 8.03 1.58 -5.01
C ASN A 111 6.67 1.25 -5.66
N PHE A 112 5.89 2.26 -5.97
CA PHE A 112 4.65 2.06 -6.71
C PHE A 112 4.36 3.27 -7.63
N PRO A 113 4.04 3.08 -8.93
CA PRO A 113 3.94 1.81 -9.67
C PRO A 113 5.23 0.97 -9.69
N THR A 114 5.08 -0.35 -9.79
CA THR A 114 6.19 -1.29 -9.73
C THR A 114 6.11 -2.31 -10.87
N VAL A 115 7.25 -2.65 -11.44
CA VAL A 115 7.35 -3.73 -12.42
C VAL A 115 7.25 -5.12 -11.78
N GLY A 116 7.34 -5.18 -10.45
CA GLY A 116 7.14 -6.42 -9.68
C GLY A 116 5.77 -7.07 -9.88
N LEU A 117 4.76 -6.30 -10.29
CA LEU A 117 3.42 -6.82 -10.63
C LEU A 117 3.34 -7.48 -12.02
N ILE A 118 4.39 -7.37 -12.82
CA ILE A 118 4.43 -7.91 -14.19
C ILE A 118 5.29 -9.17 -14.19
N ASP A 119 4.81 -10.22 -14.82
CA ASP A 119 5.48 -11.52 -14.88
C ASP A 119 5.79 -11.99 -16.32
N GLY A 120 6.34 -13.18 -16.43
CA GLY A 120 6.58 -13.89 -17.70
C GLY A 120 7.42 -13.10 -18.70
N THR A 121 7.10 -13.26 -19.98
CA THR A 121 7.83 -12.65 -21.10
C THR A 121 7.86 -11.13 -21.02
N PHE A 122 6.76 -10.48 -20.61
CA PHE A 122 6.72 -9.02 -20.53
C PHE A 122 7.59 -8.48 -19.39
N ARG A 123 7.72 -9.18 -18.28
CA ARG A 123 8.68 -8.83 -17.24
C ARG A 123 10.11 -8.95 -17.76
N ALA A 124 10.47 -10.03 -18.44
CA ALA A 124 11.78 -10.18 -19.05
C ALA A 124 12.09 -9.04 -20.04
N ASN A 125 11.13 -8.67 -20.89
CA ASN A 125 11.30 -7.58 -21.85
C ASN A 125 11.48 -6.21 -21.16
N LEU A 126 10.80 -5.94 -20.04
CA LEU A 126 11.03 -4.72 -19.27
C LEU A 126 12.46 -4.67 -18.69
N GLU A 127 12.93 -5.79 -18.13
CA GLU A 127 14.30 -5.89 -17.60
C GLU A 127 15.34 -5.65 -18.70
N GLU A 128 15.17 -6.30 -19.87
CA GLU A 128 16.06 -6.19 -21.04
C GLU A 128 16.08 -4.78 -21.65
N THR A 129 15.01 -4.03 -21.52
CA THR A 129 14.86 -2.68 -22.12
C THR A 129 15.08 -1.54 -21.11
N GLY A 130 15.63 -1.84 -19.94
CA GLY A 130 16.06 -0.84 -18.97
C GLY A 130 14.96 -0.33 -18.02
N MET A 131 13.82 -1.02 -17.97
CA MET A 131 12.73 -0.76 -17.02
C MET A 131 12.70 -1.86 -15.95
N SER A 132 13.84 -2.05 -15.27
CA SER A 132 14.05 -3.16 -14.36
C SER A 132 13.62 -2.87 -12.92
N TYR A 133 13.31 -3.93 -12.17
CA TYR A 133 13.10 -3.84 -10.73
C TYR A 133 14.35 -3.35 -9.98
N ALA A 134 15.54 -3.56 -10.55
CA ALA A 134 16.79 -3.04 -10.00
C ALA A 134 16.78 -1.48 -9.87
N LEU A 135 16.04 -0.76 -10.72
CA LEU A 135 15.86 0.69 -10.57
C LEU A 135 15.05 1.04 -9.31
N GLU A 136 14.11 0.19 -8.93
CA GLU A 136 13.33 0.35 -7.70
C GLU A 136 14.19 0.10 -6.47
N VAL A 137 15.05 -0.92 -6.51
CA VAL A 137 16.07 -1.21 -5.48
C VAL A 137 17.02 -0.01 -5.32
N GLU A 138 17.49 0.56 -6.43
CA GLU A 138 18.36 1.74 -6.41
C GLU A 138 17.63 2.98 -5.87
N MET A 139 16.36 3.16 -6.20
CA MET A 139 15.55 4.23 -5.62
C MET A 139 15.45 4.11 -4.10
N VAL A 140 15.22 2.90 -3.57
CA VAL A 140 15.19 2.65 -2.11
C VAL A 140 16.54 3.02 -1.47
N ARG A 141 17.67 2.63 -2.09
CA ARG A 141 19.01 3.00 -1.62
C ARG A 141 19.20 4.50 -1.55
N LYS A 142 18.83 5.22 -2.61
CA LYS A 142 18.89 6.69 -2.67
C LYS A 142 17.97 7.35 -1.65
N ALA A 143 16.76 6.84 -1.48
CA ALA A 143 15.82 7.33 -0.49
C ALA A 143 16.37 7.18 0.93
N ARG A 144 16.95 6.04 1.23
CA ARG A 144 17.62 5.80 2.52
C ARG A 144 18.77 6.78 2.76
N GLN A 145 19.61 7.03 1.76
CA GLN A 145 20.70 8.00 1.84
C GLN A 145 20.19 9.44 2.04
N ALA A 146 19.04 9.78 1.44
CA ALA A 146 18.37 11.06 1.63
C ALA A 146 17.68 11.19 3.00
N GLY A 147 17.66 10.13 3.81
CA GLY A 147 16.99 10.09 5.11
C GLY A 147 15.47 10.04 5.02
N LEU A 148 14.95 9.44 3.95
CA LEU A 148 13.54 9.08 3.81
C LEU A 148 13.31 7.66 4.31
N PHE A 149 12.17 7.44 4.97
CA PHE A 149 11.72 6.12 5.38
C PHE A 149 11.29 5.28 4.17
N THR A 150 11.52 3.98 4.19
CA THR A 150 11.27 3.14 3.02
C THR A 150 10.47 1.88 3.37
N THR A 151 9.41 1.63 2.57
CA THR A 151 8.54 0.46 2.75
C THR A 151 8.30 -0.25 1.40
N PRO A 152 9.35 -0.75 0.72
CA PRO A 152 9.17 -1.32 -0.60
C PRO A 152 8.29 -2.58 -0.61
N TYR A 153 7.51 -2.72 -1.69
CA TYR A 153 6.87 -3.95 -2.09
C TYR A 153 7.91 -4.94 -2.62
N VAL A 154 7.80 -6.20 -2.20
CA VAL A 154 8.60 -7.32 -2.67
C VAL A 154 7.68 -8.44 -3.17
N PHE A 155 8.16 -9.21 -4.15
CA PHE A 155 7.37 -10.20 -4.88
C PHE A 155 8.05 -11.58 -4.92
N SER A 156 9.27 -11.68 -4.36
CA SER A 156 10.06 -12.90 -4.27
C SER A 156 11.05 -12.83 -3.09
N ALA A 157 11.71 -13.94 -2.79
CA ALA A 157 12.79 -14.00 -1.82
C ALA A 157 13.99 -13.14 -2.26
N GLU A 158 14.29 -13.12 -3.56
CA GLU A 158 15.36 -12.33 -4.16
C GLU A 158 15.07 -10.83 -4.02
N ASP A 159 13.84 -10.40 -4.30
CA ASP A 159 13.42 -9.02 -4.13
C ASP A 159 13.52 -8.58 -2.66
N ALA A 160 13.10 -9.45 -1.74
CA ALA A 160 13.14 -9.19 -0.30
C ALA A 160 14.59 -9.01 0.20
N ALA A 161 15.52 -9.86 -0.25
CA ALA A 161 16.94 -9.72 0.05
C ALA A 161 17.51 -8.43 -0.56
N ALA A 162 17.28 -8.17 -1.85
CA ALA A 162 17.80 -7.01 -2.56
C ALA A 162 17.32 -5.67 -1.95
N MET A 163 16.02 -5.57 -1.61
CA MET A 163 15.49 -4.38 -0.95
C MET A 163 16.06 -4.19 0.46
N THR A 164 16.28 -5.29 1.19
CA THR A 164 16.91 -5.24 2.51
C THR A 164 18.37 -4.81 2.43
N GLU A 165 19.15 -5.29 1.44
CA GLU A 165 20.52 -4.86 1.14
C GLU A 165 20.58 -3.38 0.74
N ALA A 166 19.57 -2.88 0.03
CA ALA A 166 19.43 -1.46 -0.31
C ALA A 166 19.16 -0.58 0.92
N GLY A 167 18.86 -1.18 2.07
CA GLY A 167 18.61 -0.49 3.33
C GLY A 167 17.14 -0.19 3.61
N ALA A 168 16.20 -0.96 3.05
CA ALA A 168 14.78 -0.83 3.36
C ALA A 168 14.53 -0.85 4.87
N ASP A 169 13.68 0.04 5.37
CA ASP A 169 13.30 0.08 6.78
C ASP A 169 12.28 -1.02 7.12
N ILE A 170 11.30 -1.21 6.26
CA ILE A 170 10.28 -2.26 6.32
C ILE A 170 10.18 -2.86 4.92
N ILE A 171 10.06 -4.17 4.78
CA ILE A 171 9.63 -4.80 3.52
C ILE A 171 8.15 -5.15 3.60
N VAL A 172 7.45 -5.04 2.46
CA VAL A 172 6.03 -5.37 2.35
C VAL A 172 5.84 -6.48 1.33
N CYS A 173 5.54 -7.70 1.81
CA CYS A 173 5.31 -8.88 0.98
C CYS A 173 3.97 -8.74 0.23
N HIS A 174 4.03 -8.57 -1.09
CA HIS A 174 2.86 -8.30 -1.92
C HIS A 174 2.27 -9.59 -2.50
N MET A 175 1.11 -10.02 -1.97
CA MET A 175 0.45 -11.29 -2.31
C MET A 175 -0.49 -11.19 -3.53
N GLY A 176 -0.41 -10.12 -4.29
CA GLY A 176 -1.29 -9.88 -5.44
C GLY A 176 -2.33 -8.77 -5.19
N LEU A 177 -3.23 -8.62 -6.16
CA LEU A 177 -4.28 -7.62 -6.07
C LEU A 177 -5.35 -8.04 -5.06
N THR A 178 -5.78 -7.10 -4.23
CA THR A 178 -6.83 -7.34 -3.23
C THR A 178 -8.12 -7.84 -3.88
N THR A 179 -8.62 -8.95 -3.38
CA THR A 179 -9.90 -9.56 -3.80
C THR A 179 -11.10 -8.81 -3.21
N GLY A 180 -12.31 -9.21 -3.62
CA GLY A 180 -13.55 -8.70 -3.05
C GLY A 180 -13.99 -7.32 -3.53
N GLY A 181 -15.23 -6.94 -3.20
CA GLY A 181 -15.87 -5.71 -3.64
C GLY A 181 -16.28 -5.74 -5.11
N SER A 182 -16.65 -4.58 -5.66
CA SER A 182 -17.18 -4.45 -7.02
C SER A 182 -16.13 -4.49 -8.13
N ILE A 183 -14.86 -4.23 -7.78
CA ILE A 183 -13.72 -4.12 -8.72
C ILE A 183 -12.46 -4.81 -8.18
N GLY A 184 -12.60 -5.78 -7.26
CA GLY A 184 -11.50 -6.61 -6.76
C GLY A 184 -11.07 -7.68 -7.76
N ALA A 185 -9.89 -8.26 -7.55
CA ALA A 185 -9.42 -9.40 -8.33
C ALA A 185 -10.24 -10.66 -7.98
N GLU A 186 -10.46 -11.53 -8.98
CA GLU A 186 -11.05 -12.86 -8.79
C GLU A 186 -9.97 -13.94 -8.69
N THR A 187 -8.81 -13.73 -9.37
CA THR A 187 -7.67 -14.63 -9.32
C THR A 187 -6.75 -14.24 -8.17
N ALA A 188 -6.57 -15.15 -7.24
CA ALA A 188 -5.67 -14.99 -6.09
C ALA A 188 -5.12 -16.34 -5.65
N MET A 189 -3.99 -16.33 -4.94
CA MET A 189 -3.53 -17.49 -4.17
C MET A 189 -4.42 -17.69 -2.93
N ASP A 190 -4.32 -18.82 -2.26
CA ASP A 190 -4.99 -19.01 -0.98
C ASP A 190 -4.18 -18.42 0.19
N LEU A 191 -4.79 -18.35 1.39
CA LEU A 191 -4.14 -17.79 2.58
C LEU A 191 -2.94 -18.62 3.06
N ASP A 192 -2.97 -19.94 2.88
CA ASP A 192 -1.85 -20.83 3.23
C ASP A 192 -0.67 -20.62 2.27
N ASP A 193 -0.93 -20.37 0.98
CA ASP A 193 0.09 -19.98 0.01
C ASP A 193 0.73 -18.63 0.40
N CYS A 194 -0.08 -17.68 0.86
CA CYS A 194 0.43 -16.41 1.39
C CYS A 194 1.36 -16.64 2.59
N VAL A 195 0.98 -17.46 3.54
CA VAL A 195 1.83 -17.79 4.72
C VAL A 195 3.16 -18.40 4.28
N ARG A 196 3.16 -19.35 3.32
CA ARG A 196 4.39 -19.95 2.81
C ARG A 196 5.31 -18.91 2.14
N ALA A 197 4.75 -18.10 1.25
CA ALA A 197 5.52 -17.06 0.56
C ALA A 197 6.09 -16.01 1.53
N ILE A 198 5.29 -15.53 2.47
CA ILE A 198 5.75 -14.55 3.46
C ILE A 198 6.86 -15.14 4.34
N ASN A 199 6.76 -16.39 4.79
CA ASN A 199 7.81 -17.03 5.58
C ASN A 199 9.10 -17.19 4.78
N GLU A 200 9.03 -17.59 3.51
CA GLU A 200 10.18 -17.70 2.61
C GLU A 200 10.85 -16.33 2.40
N TRP A 201 10.08 -15.30 2.04
CA TRP A 201 10.62 -13.98 1.74
C TRP A 201 11.13 -13.25 2.99
N SER A 202 10.45 -13.42 4.12
CA SER A 202 10.93 -12.88 5.39
C SER A 202 12.23 -13.54 5.84
N ALA A 203 12.39 -14.85 5.64
CA ALA A 203 13.63 -15.56 5.92
C ALA A 203 14.79 -15.04 5.07
N ALA A 204 14.57 -14.80 3.76
CA ALA A 204 15.57 -14.23 2.87
C ALA A 204 16.00 -12.80 3.29
N ALA A 205 15.03 -11.95 3.65
CA ALA A 205 15.31 -10.61 4.16
C ALA A 205 16.10 -10.64 5.48
N ARG A 206 15.71 -11.51 6.41
CA ARG A 206 16.36 -11.68 7.71
C ARG A 206 17.77 -12.24 7.61
N ALA A 207 18.07 -13.04 6.59
CA ALA A 207 19.44 -13.49 6.31
C ALA A 207 20.38 -12.31 5.98
N VAL A 208 19.84 -11.22 5.44
CA VAL A 208 20.57 -9.96 5.16
C VAL A 208 20.65 -9.09 6.41
N ARG A 209 19.50 -8.90 7.09
CA ARG A 209 19.39 -8.09 8.31
C ARG A 209 18.31 -8.67 9.22
N ASP A 210 18.72 -9.16 10.37
CA ASP A 210 17.90 -9.94 11.30
C ASP A 210 16.76 -9.16 11.98
N ASP A 211 16.90 -7.82 12.07
CA ASP A 211 15.92 -6.90 12.67
C ASP A 211 14.96 -6.26 11.64
N ILE A 212 14.96 -6.72 10.38
CA ILE A 212 14.06 -6.19 9.35
C ILE A 212 12.60 -6.42 9.74
N ILE A 213 11.79 -5.39 9.62
CA ILE A 213 10.35 -5.48 9.83
C ILE A 213 9.69 -5.93 8.53
N VAL A 214 8.75 -6.87 8.64
CA VAL A 214 8.03 -7.45 7.50
C VAL A 214 6.54 -7.24 7.71
N LEU A 215 5.85 -6.73 6.68
CA LEU A 215 4.40 -6.61 6.63
C LEU A 215 3.85 -7.41 5.45
N CYS A 216 2.62 -7.88 5.55
CA CYS A 216 1.91 -8.52 4.45
C CYS A 216 0.93 -7.56 3.77
N HIS A 217 0.64 -7.79 2.48
CA HIS A 217 -0.23 -6.94 1.67
C HIS A 217 -0.94 -7.69 0.57
N GLY A 218 -2.23 -7.41 0.41
CA GLY A 218 -2.97 -7.68 -0.83
C GLY A 218 -3.35 -9.14 -1.05
N GLY A 219 -3.74 -9.46 -2.29
CA GLY A 219 -4.26 -10.77 -2.64
C GLY A 219 -5.52 -11.14 -1.85
N PRO A 220 -5.61 -12.34 -1.32
CA PRO A 220 -6.76 -12.80 -0.54
C PRO A 220 -6.83 -12.16 0.86
N ILE A 221 -5.78 -11.44 1.31
CA ILE A 221 -5.77 -10.72 2.59
C ILE A 221 -6.57 -9.43 2.42
N ALA A 222 -7.90 -9.55 2.45
CA ALA A 222 -8.83 -8.47 2.10
C ALA A 222 -9.54 -7.85 3.31
N ASP A 223 -9.75 -8.61 4.34
CA ASP A 223 -10.43 -8.21 5.57
C ASP A 223 -9.54 -8.48 6.81
N PRO A 224 -9.86 -7.91 8.00
CA PRO A 224 -9.08 -8.11 9.23
C PRO A 224 -8.91 -9.58 9.63
N GLU A 225 -9.92 -10.41 9.38
CA GLU A 225 -9.93 -11.84 9.69
C GLU A 225 -8.88 -12.59 8.84
N ASP A 226 -8.72 -12.22 7.57
CA ASP A 226 -7.69 -12.77 6.69
C ASP A 226 -6.29 -12.39 7.19
N ALA A 227 -6.13 -11.11 7.58
CA ALA A 227 -4.88 -10.61 8.13
C ALA A 227 -4.51 -11.32 9.45
N GLU A 228 -5.48 -11.52 10.34
CA GLU A 228 -5.29 -12.27 11.59
C GLU A 228 -4.86 -13.71 11.30
N TYR A 229 -5.51 -14.37 10.32
CA TYR A 229 -5.16 -15.72 9.90
C TYR A 229 -3.69 -15.85 9.48
N VAL A 230 -3.22 -14.91 8.64
CA VAL A 230 -1.86 -14.90 8.11
C VAL A 230 -0.85 -14.54 9.22
N LEU A 231 -1.11 -13.48 9.98
CA LEU A 231 -0.21 -13.04 11.06
C LEU A 231 -0.02 -14.09 12.14
N ALA A 232 -1.08 -14.84 12.49
CA ALA A 232 -0.99 -15.88 13.49
C ALA A 232 -0.17 -17.12 13.05
N ARG A 233 0.12 -17.26 11.74
CA ARG A 233 0.82 -18.41 11.16
C ARG A 233 2.19 -18.10 10.58
N CYS A 234 2.48 -16.82 10.37
CA CYS A 234 3.79 -16.39 9.92
C CYS A 234 4.77 -16.30 11.09
N GLU A 235 6.02 -16.74 10.86
CA GLU A 235 7.08 -16.68 11.88
C GLU A 235 7.58 -15.24 12.10
N HIS A 236 7.68 -14.46 11.02
CA HIS A 236 8.27 -13.13 11.02
C HIS A 236 7.45 -12.16 10.16
N CYS A 237 6.16 -12.01 10.47
CA CYS A 237 5.29 -10.97 9.90
C CYS A 237 4.75 -10.11 11.05
N HIS A 238 4.99 -8.81 11.01
CA HIS A 238 4.78 -7.89 12.13
C HIS A 238 3.55 -7.00 11.96
N GLY A 239 2.82 -7.19 10.85
CA GLY A 239 1.63 -6.40 10.60
C GLY A 239 1.13 -6.47 9.17
N PHE A 240 0.17 -5.61 8.87
CA PHE A 240 -0.55 -5.57 7.61
C PHE A 240 -0.40 -4.20 6.94
N TYR A 241 -0.23 -4.21 5.63
CA TYR A 241 -0.23 -3.01 4.81
C TYR A 241 -1.39 -3.11 3.82
N GLY A 242 -2.45 -2.32 4.00
CA GLY A 242 -3.63 -2.37 3.18
C GLY A 242 -3.69 -1.23 2.17
N ALA A 243 -4.41 -1.43 1.07
CA ALA A 243 -4.76 -0.38 0.13
C ALA A 243 -6.26 -0.42 -0.15
N SER A 244 -6.72 -1.32 -1.03
CA SER A 244 -8.15 -1.49 -1.27
C SER A 244 -8.93 -1.95 -0.03
N SER A 245 -8.31 -2.76 0.81
CA SER A 245 -8.85 -3.24 2.09
C SER A 245 -9.08 -2.10 3.10
N MET A 246 -8.20 -1.11 3.12
CA MET A 246 -8.30 0.03 4.05
C MET A 246 -9.22 1.14 3.56
N GLU A 247 -9.39 1.31 2.27
CA GLU A 247 -10.07 2.45 1.69
C GLU A 247 -11.29 2.06 0.85
N ARG A 248 -11.08 1.32 -0.25
CA ARG A 248 -12.14 1.02 -1.21
C ARG A 248 -13.24 0.13 -0.63
N LEU A 249 -12.88 -1.00 -0.04
CA LEU A 249 -13.85 -1.97 0.48
C LEU A 249 -14.74 -1.36 1.58
N PRO A 250 -14.20 -0.68 2.60
CA PRO A 250 -15.04 0.01 3.60
C PRO A 250 -15.92 1.09 2.98
N THR A 251 -15.40 1.86 2.02
CA THR A 251 -16.19 2.93 1.35
C THR A 251 -17.35 2.36 0.54
N GLU A 252 -17.11 1.31 -0.25
CA GLU A 252 -18.16 0.62 -1.02
C GLU A 252 -19.29 0.12 -0.11
N ARG A 253 -18.91 -0.56 1.00
CA ARG A 253 -19.86 -1.12 1.96
C ARG A 253 -20.66 -0.01 2.64
N ALA A 254 -20.00 0.94 3.27
CA ALA A 254 -20.65 1.98 4.08
C ALA A 254 -21.56 2.87 3.25
N LEU A 255 -21.13 3.34 2.08
CA LEU A 255 -21.98 4.18 1.21
C LEU A 255 -23.17 3.43 0.68
N THR A 256 -23.01 2.17 0.29
CA THR A 256 -24.11 1.34 -0.22
C THR A 256 -25.15 1.09 0.87
N GLU A 257 -24.72 0.71 2.06
CA GLU A 257 -25.60 0.45 3.21
C GLU A 257 -26.36 1.72 3.63
N GLN A 258 -25.64 2.83 3.75
CA GLN A 258 -26.26 4.11 4.12
C GLN A 258 -27.30 4.56 3.08
N THR A 259 -26.98 4.42 1.79
CA THR A 259 -27.93 4.74 0.71
C THR A 259 -29.18 3.87 0.78
N ARG A 260 -29.01 2.56 0.99
CA ARG A 260 -30.15 1.63 1.16
C ARG A 260 -31.01 2.02 2.35
N ALA A 261 -30.39 2.38 3.48
CA ALA A 261 -31.11 2.81 4.68
C ALA A 261 -32.01 4.02 4.38
N PHE A 262 -31.50 5.06 3.72
CA PHE A 262 -32.29 6.20 3.32
C PHE A 262 -33.40 5.84 2.30
N LYS A 263 -33.12 4.98 1.34
CA LYS A 263 -34.10 4.53 0.35
C LYS A 263 -35.25 3.75 0.97
N ASN A 264 -35.03 3.09 2.09
CA ASN A 264 -36.02 2.29 2.81
C ASN A 264 -36.95 3.14 3.73
N ILE A 265 -36.66 4.43 3.90
CA ILE A 265 -37.54 5.34 4.65
C ILE A 265 -38.90 5.42 3.93
N ARG A 266 -39.93 4.93 4.58
CA ARG A 266 -41.31 5.08 4.09
C ARG A 266 -41.86 6.43 4.54
N ARG A 267 -42.42 7.18 3.60
CA ARG A 267 -43.26 8.33 3.97
C ARG A 267 -44.47 7.78 4.72
N GLY A 268 -44.64 8.17 5.97
CA GLY A 268 -45.82 7.85 6.73
C GLY A 268 -47.06 8.23 5.89
N SER A 269 -48.01 7.33 5.72
CA SER A 269 -49.35 7.74 5.29
C SER A 269 -49.78 8.88 6.21
N LYS A 270 -50.19 10.02 5.64
CA LYS A 270 -50.88 11.05 6.42
C LYS A 270 -51.99 10.31 7.14
N ALA A 271 -51.94 10.17 8.45
CA ALA A 271 -53.10 9.77 9.21
C ALA A 271 -54.20 10.72 8.78
N GLU A 272 -55.31 10.16 8.24
CA GLU A 272 -56.51 10.91 8.00
C GLU A 272 -56.84 11.59 9.33
N VAL A 273 -56.68 12.90 9.39
CA VAL A 273 -57.26 13.70 10.44
C VAL A 273 -58.75 13.62 10.17
N ALA A 274 -59.40 12.60 10.75
CA ALA A 274 -60.84 12.55 10.86
C ALA A 274 -61.26 13.75 11.72
N GLY A 275 -61.98 14.66 11.07
CA GLY A 275 -62.62 15.79 11.69
C GLY A 275 -63.75 15.41 12.65
#